data_fb5101ce1f6326ef65af5b861fb4eaeb
#
_entry.id   fb5101ce1f6326ef65af5b861fb4eaeb
#
_cell.length_a   1.000
_cell.length_b   1.000
_cell.length_c   1.000
_cell.angle_alpha   90.00
_cell.angle_beta   90.00
_cell.angle_gamma   90.00
#
_symmetry.space_group_name_H-M   'P 1'
#
loop_
_entity.id
_entity.type
_entity.pdbx_description
1 polymer ?
#
loop_
_entity_poly.entity_id
_entity_poly.type
_entity_poly.pdbx_seq_one_letter_code
_entity_poly.pdbx_strand_id
1 'polypeptide(L)'
;MEAEKIYFDMDGVLADFERGVQEICGLNPPSQNGKHRSPGEDDEMWARIRLDEHFYDHLELMPGAKEMFDAVYGKYGDRCEILTGIPKPKRGMVFAGEDKIKWVHRLLSEDINMNIVFREEKPQFCTGKNCILIDDMESNIRDWEAYGGTGIQNISAGDTIDKLKELGLL
;
A
#
# COMPACT_ATOMS: atom_id res chain seq x y z
N MET A 1 12.21 -12.77 -15.55
CA MET A 1 10.83 -12.27 -15.79
C MET A 1 10.91 -10.85 -16.30
N GLU A 2 10.00 -10.44 -17.18
CA GLU A 2 9.85 -9.04 -17.59
C GLU A 2 8.48 -8.54 -17.10
N ALA A 3 8.47 -7.44 -16.33
CA ALA A 3 7.22 -6.89 -15.84
C ALA A 3 6.54 -6.01 -16.91
N GLU A 4 5.26 -6.24 -17.15
CA GLU A 4 4.40 -5.37 -17.96
C GLU A 4 3.87 -4.21 -17.13
N LYS A 5 3.48 -4.49 -15.89
CA LYS A 5 3.01 -3.51 -14.90
C LYS A 5 3.50 -3.89 -13.50
N ILE A 6 3.82 -2.87 -12.71
CA ILE A 6 4.14 -3.02 -11.30
C ILE A 6 3.25 -2.08 -10.50
N TYR A 7 2.43 -2.65 -9.63
CA TYR A 7 1.56 -1.92 -8.73
C TYR A 7 2.13 -1.90 -7.33
N PHE A 8 2.20 -0.71 -6.75
CA PHE A 8 2.50 -0.52 -5.33
C PHE A 8 1.21 -0.27 -4.56
N ASP A 9 0.94 -1.06 -3.52
CA ASP A 9 0.05 -0.61 -2.46
C ASP A 9 0.70 0.54 -1.69
N MET A 10 -0.09 1.28 -0.95
CA MET A 10 0.40 2.44 -0.20
C MET A 10 0.59 2.10 1.28
N ASP A 11 -0.49 1.77 1.99
CA ASP A 11 -0.44 1.51 3.44
C ASP A 11 0.33 0.22 3.73
N GLY A 12 1.34 0.29 4.59
CA GLY A 12 2.19 -0.85 4.93
C GLY A 12 3.27 -1.20 3.88
N VAL A 13 3.31 -0.49 2.76
CA VAL A 13 4.33 -0.63 1.71
C VAL A 13 5.13 0.65 1.56
N LEU A 14 4.48 1.75 1.28
CA LEU A 14 5.08 3.07 1.11
C LEU A 14 4.82 3.97 2.32
N ALA A 15 3.58 4.02 2.82
CA ALA A 15 3.15 4.81 3.95
C ALA A 15 3.06 3.97 5.23
N ASP A 16 3.62 4.49 6.31
CA ASP A 16 3.64 3.83 7.62
C ASP A 16 2.34 4.07 8.39
N PHE A 17 1.30 3.34 7.98
CA PHE A 17 -0.04 3.41 8.54
C PHE A 17 -0.06 3.09 10.04
N GLU A 18 0.60 2.01 10.48
CA GLU A 18 0.61 1.60 11.89
C GLU A 18 1.32 2.63 12.78
N ARG A 19 2.41 3.21 12.31
CA ARG A 19 3.06 4.32 13.01
C ARG A 19 2.13 5.53 13.13
N GLY A 20 1.40 5.86 12.07
CA GLY A 20 0.40 6.91 12.08
C GLY A 20 -0.71 6.65 13.11
N VAL A 21 -1.21 5.43 13.18
CA VAL A 21 -2.20 5.02 14.19
C VAL A 21 -1.65 5.17 15.61
N GLN A 22 -0.40 4.83 15.84
CA GLN A 22 0.25 4.99 17.16
C GLN A 22 0.49 6.47 17.51
N GLU A 23 1.11 7.22 16.61
CA GLU A 23 1.57 8.59 16.90
C GLU A 23 0.46 9.63 16.80
N ILE A 24 -0.44 9.51 15.82
CA ILE A 24 -1.53 10.48 15.61
C ILE A 24 -2.75 10.11 16.44
N CYS A 25 -3.12 8.84 16.48
CA CYS A 25 -4.33 8.36 17.15
C CYS A 25 -4.10 7.86 18.58
N GLY A 26 -2.86 7.66 19.00
CA GLY A 26 -2.50 7.17 20.33
C GLY A 26 -2.92 5.72 20.62
N LEU A 27 -3.07 4.91 19.59
CA LEU A 27 -3.44 3.49 19.70
C LEU A 27 -2.23 2.58 19.67
N ASN A 28 -2.30 1.48 20.46
CA ASN A 28 -1.32 0.43 20.43
C ASN A 28 -1.40 -0.39 19.12
N PRO A 29 -0.32 -1.12 18.77
CA PRO A 29 -0.36 -2.10 17.68
C PRO A 29 -1.47 -3.13 17.87
N PRO A 30 -1.87 -3.86 16.80
CA PRO A 30 -2.86 -4.93 16.90
C PRO A 30 -2.49 -5.98 17.96
N SER A 31 -3.48 -6.47 18.71
CA SER A 31 -3.28 -7.38 19.86
C SER A 31 -2.82 -8.79 19.46
N GLN A 32 -3.05 -9.22 18.22
CA GLN A 32 -2.69 -10.56 17.75
C GLN A 32 -1.40 -10.55 16.93
N ASN A 33 -0.25 -10.71 17.60
CA ASN A 33 1.07 -10.78 16.97
C ASN A 33 1.36 -9.62 15.97
N GLY A 34 0.76 -8.45 16.18
CA GLY A 34 0.96 -7.25 15.39
C GLY A 34 0.32 -7.24 14.00
N LYS A 35 -0.50 -8.25 13.63
CA LYS A 35 -0.97 -8.40 12.25
C LYS A 35 -2.42 -8.02 12.00
N HIS A 36 -3.33 -8.28 12.94
CA HIS A 36 -4.77 -8.05 12.73
C HIS A 36 -5.45 -7.49 13.98
N ARG A 37 -6.31 -6.51 13.78
CA ARG A 37 -7.22 -6.04 14.82
C ARG A 37 -8.49 -6.87 14.82
N SER A 38 -9.07 -7.10 16.00
CA SER A 38 -10.43 -7.62 16.11
C SER A 38 -11.43 -6.60 15.54
N PRO A 39 -12.68 -6.99 15.22
CA PRO A 39 -13.69 -6.04 14.74
C PRO A 39 -13.91 -4.85 15.66
N GLY A 40 -13.89 -5.05 16.98
CA GLY A 40 -14.02 -3.99 17.98
C GLY A 40 -12.79 -3.06 18.03
N GLU A 41 -11.58 -3.62 17.97
CA GLU A 41 -10.32 -2.85 17.87
C GLU A 41 -10.28 -2.05 16.56
N ASP A 42 -10.77 -2.63 15.47
CA ASP A 42 -10.84 -1.98 14.17
C ASP A 42 -11.82 -0.80 14.19
N ASP A 43 -13.00 -0.98 14.77
CA ASP A 43 -13.99 0.10 14.93
C ASP A 43 -13.45 1.25 15.78
N GLU A 44 -12.74 0.96 16.87
CA GLU A 44 -12.08 1.96 17.69
C GLU A 44 -11.00 2.71 16.91
N MET A 45 -10.17 2.01 16.18
CA MET A 45 -9.13 2.60 15.34
C MET A 45 -9.73 3.60 14.34
N TRP A 46 -10.73 3.20 13.60
CA TRP A 46 -11.39 4.09 12.63
C TRP A 46 -12.09 5.28 13.27
N ALA A 47 -12.70 5.09 14.45
CA ALA A 47 -13.30 6.17 15.20
C ALA A 47 -12.26 7.24 15.60
N ARG A 48 -11.03 6.83 15.91
CA ARG A 48 -9.92 7.74 16.22
C ARG A 48 -9.26 8.34 14.99
N ILE A 49 -9.02 7.56 13.95
CA ILE A 49 -8.48 8.06 12.67
C ILE A 49 -9.36 9.18 12.13
N ARG A 50 -10.68 9.01 12.20
CA ARG A 50 -11.64 10.02 11.72
C ARG A 50 -11.54 11.37 12.42
N LEU A 51 -10.93 11.45 13.59
CA LEU A 51 -10.70 12.73 14.29
C LEU A 51 -9.64 13.59 13.60
N ASP A 52 -8.77 12.98 12.81
CA ASP A 52 -7.88 13.65 11.85
C ASP A 52 -8.39 13.41 10.44
N GLU A 53 -9.17 14.34 9.91
CA GLU A 53 -9.78 14.18 8.57
C GLU A 53 -8.76 14.05 7.42
N HIS A 54 -7.51 14.50 7.66
CA HIS A 54 -6.38 14.40 6.73
C HIS A 54 -5.32 13.40 7.17
N PHE A 55 -5.70 12.38 7.94
CA PHE A 55 -4.81 11.35 8.48
C PHE A 55 -3.83 10.81 7.43
N TYR A 56 -4.29 10.50 6.23
CA TYR A 56 -3.44 9.93 5.18
C TYR A 56 -2.37 10.89 4.65
N ASP A 57 -2.61 12.19 4.70
CA ASP A 57 -1.60 13.19 4.31
C ASP A 57 -0.51 13.38 5.38
N HIS A 58 -0.79 12.99 6.62
CA HIS A 58 0.13 13.12 7.76
C HIS A 58 1.03 11.91 8.00
N LEU A 59 0.90 10.85 7.21
CA LEU A 59 1.69 9.63 7.39
C LEU A 59 3.15 9.82 7.01
N GLU A 60 4.03 9.12 7.73
CA GLU A 60 5.45 9.01 7.38
C GLU A 60 5.67 7.92 6.33
N LEU A 61 6.80 7.97 5.64
CA LEU A 61 7.25 6.88 4.79
C LEU A 61 7.60 5.64 5.62
N MET A 62 7.30 4.46 5.09
CA MET A 62 7.83 3.22 5.63
C MET A 62 9.36 3.24 5.56
N PRO A 63 10.08 2.62 6.54
CA PRO A 63 11.53 2.50 6.48
C PRO A 63 12.00 1.88 5.17
N GLY A 64 12.90 2.56 4.44
CA GLY A 64 13.45 2.10 3.16
C GLY A 64 12.49 2.18 1.96
N ALA A 65 11.27 2.65 2.15
CA ALA A 65 10.26 2.70 1.08
C ALA A 65 10.65 3.61 -0.07
N LYS A 66 11.26 4.76 0.22
CA LYS A 66 11.71 5.69 -0.83
C LYS A 66 12.77 5.07 -1.73
N GLU A 67 13.76 4.43 -1.15
CA GLU A 67 14.85 3.76 -1.87
C GLU A 67 14.32 2.60 -2.72
N MET A 68 13.41 1.80 -2.18
CA MET A 68 12.74 0.74 -2.92
C MET A 68 11.92 1.30 -4.09
N PHE A 69 11.11 2.31 -3.83
CA PHE A 69 10.31 2.97 -4.86
C PHE A 69 11.19 3.54 -5.97
N ASP A 70 12.22 4.30 -5.62
CA ASP A 70 13.11 4.94 -6.58
C ASP A 70 13.86 3.90 -7.44
N ALA A 71 14.27 2.77 -6.87
CA ALA A 71 14.92 1.69 -7.60
C ALA A 71 13.99 1.07 -8.65
N VAL A 72 12.76 0.79 -8.28
CA VAL A 72 11.76 0.17 -9.17
C VAL A 72 11.25 1.19 -10.21
N TYR A 73 10.84 2.37 -9.74
CA TYR A 73 10.32 3.41 -10.61
C TYR A 73 11.37 3.94 -11.60
N GLY A 74 12.62 4.06 -11.15
CA GLY A 74 13.74 4.44 -12.03
C GLY A 74 13.99 3.47 -13.17
N LYS A 75 13.71 2.17 -12.95
CA LYS A 75 13.86 1.13 -13.99
C LYS A 75 12.64 1.00 -14.89
N TYR A 76 11.45 1.09 -14.34
CA TYR A 76 10.20 0.74 -15.03
C TYR A 76 9.34 1.95 -15.43
N GLY A 77 9.56 3.12 -14.83
CA GLY A 77 8.90 4.37 -15.20
C GLY A 77 7.35 4.26 -15.20
N ASP A 78 6.74 4.57 -16.32
CA ASP A 78 5.29 4.58 -16.55
C ASP A 78 4.62 3.19 -16.47
N ARG A 79 5.41 2.12 -16.38
CA ARG A 79 4.90 0.78 -16.06
C ARG A 79 4.61 0.61 -14.55
N CYS A 80 5.05 1.53 -13.72
CA CYS A 80 4.72 1.56 -12.29
C CYS A 80 3.47 2.40 -12.05
N GLU A 81 2.59 1.91 -11.21
CA GLU A 81 1.38 2.62 -10.76
C GLU A 81 1.15 2.38 -9.26
N ILE A 82 0.45 3.30 -8.63
CA ILE A 82 -0.08 3.07 -7.28
C ILE A 82 -1.44 2.40 -7.40
N LEU A 83 -1.67 1.37 -6.60
CA LEU A 83 -2.96 0.69 -6.49
C LEU A 83 -3.32 0.56 -5.01
N THR A 84 -4.07 1.53 -4.50
CA THR A 84 -4.34 1.66 -3.06
C THR A 84 -5.83 1.62 -2.75
N GLY A 85 -6.17 0.88 -1.69
CA GLY A 85 -7.53 0.86 -1.15
C GLY A 85 -7.82 2.08 -0.29
N ILE A 86 -9.07 2.54 -0.32
CA ILE A 86 -9.58 3.54 0.61
C ILE A 86 -10.61 2.94 1.57
N PRO A 87 -10.79 3.54 2.76
CA PRO A 87 -11.83 3.10 3.69
C PRO A 87 -13.22 3.18 3.08
N LYS A 88 -14.09 2.26 3.48
CA LYS A 88 -15.50 2.31 3.10
C LYS A 88 -16.16 3.61 3.60
N PRO A 89 -17.20 4.11 2.91
CA PRO A 89 -17.88 5.36 3.27
C PRO A 89 -18.34 5.44 4.73
N LYS A 90 -18.73 4.31 5.33
CA LYS A 90 -19.12 4.22 6.73
C LYS A 90 -18.04 4.68 7.72
N ARG A 91 -16.77 4.67 7.31
CA ARG A 91 -15.63 5.11 8.14
C ARG A 91 -15.50 6.63 8.18
N GLY A 92 -16.15 7.36 7.28
CA GLY A 92 -16.21 8.82 7.28
C GLY A 92 -14.93 9.53 6.85
N MET A 93 -14.00 8.83 6.19
CA MET A 93 -12.73 9.38 5.71
C MET A 93 -12.89 9.95 4.29
N VAL A 94 -13.63 11.05 4.18
CA VAL A 94 -14.02 11.63 2.88
C VAL A 94 -12.86 12.16 2.04
N PHE A 95 -11.74 12.56 2.68
CA PHE A 95 -10.55 13.06 2.00
C PHE A 95 -9.50 11.99 1.71
N ALA A 96 -9.74 10.72 2.06
CA ALA A 96 -8.73 9.66 1.97
C ALA A 96 -8.09 9.55 0.58
N GLY A 97 -8.88 9.54 -0.49
CA GLY A 97 -8.37 9.43 -1.85
C GLY A 97 -7.52 10.63 -2.27
N GLU A 98 -8.01 11.84 -2.02
CA GLU A 98 -7.29 13.09 -2.31
C GLU A 98 -5.98 13.20 -1.54
N ASP A 99 -6.01 12.88 -0.26
CA ASP A 99 -4.84 12.95 0.61
C ASP A 99 -3.77 11.93 0.19
N LYS A 100 -4.16 10.72 -0.21
CA LYS A 100 -3.24 9.72 -0.74
C LYS A 100 -2.55 10.19 -2.02
N ILE A 101 -3.28 10.82 -2.92
CA ILE A 101 -2.71 11.40 -4.15
C ILE A 101 -1.72 12.51 -3.79
N LYS A 102 -2.10 13.46 -2.95
CA LYS A 102 -1.22 14.54 -2.49
C LYS A 102 0.06 13.99 -1.83
N TRP A 103 -0.09 12.99 -0.98
CA TRP A 103 1.01 12.36 -0.27
C TRP A 103 2.02 11.73 -1.22
N VAL A 104 1.57 10.93 -2.19
CA VAL A 104 2.44 10.30 -3.19
C VAL A 104 3.13 11.34 -4.07
N HIS A 105 2.39 12.33 -4.54
CA HIS A 105 2.96 13.39 -5.38
C HIS A 105 4.01 14.23 -4.64
N ARG A 106 3.80 14.48 -3.36
CA ARG A 106 4.76 15.24 -2.54
C ARG A 106 6.02 14.45 -2.19
N LEU A 107 5.90 13.17 -1.86
CA LEU A 107 6.99 12.38 -1.27
C LEU A 107 7.69 11.43 -2.25
N LEU A 108 7.03 11.03 -3.33
CA LEU A 108 7.53 10.00 -4.23
C LEU A 108 7.63 10.47 -5.69
N SER A 109 6.51 10.70 -6.37
CA SER A 109 6.48 11.11 -7.77
C SER A 109 5.20 11.85 -8.12
N GLU A 110 5.31 13.00 -8.79
CA GLU A 110 4.17 13.75 -9.33
C GLU A 110 3.58 13.10 -10.57
N ASP A 111 4.34 12.24 -11.25
CA ASP A 111 3.99 11.68 -12.55
C ASP A 111 3.36 10.28 -12.46
N ILE A 112 3.49 9.60 -11.32
CA ILE A 112 2.98 8.24 -11.19
C ILE A 112 1.45 8.19 -11.20
N ASN A 113 0.89 7.27 -11.98
CA ASN A 113 -0.56 7.06 -12.02
C ASN A 113 -1.08 6.51 -10.69
N MET A 114 -2.20 7.08 -10.22
CA MET A 114 -2.84 6.73 -8.95
C MET A 114 -4.17 6.03 -9.22
N ASN A 115 -4.29 4.76 -8.79
CA ASN A 115 -5.53 4.01 -8.81
C ASN A 115 -6.07 3.95 -7.38
N ILE A 116 -7.14 4.70 -7.12
CA ILE A 116 -7.83 4.77 -5.84
C ILE A 116 -9.07 3.89 -5.94
N VAL A 117 -9.08 2.79 -5.19
CA VAL A 117 -10.10 1.75 -5.30
C VAL A 117 -10.59 1.29 -3.93
N PHE A 118 -11.63 0.50 -3.89
CA PHE A 118 -11.87 -0.37 -2.74
C PHE A 118 -11.01 -1.63 -2.84
N ARG A 119 -10.60 -2.18 -1.70
CA ARG A 119 -9.67 -3.31 -1.64
C ARG A 119 -10.07 -4.47 -2.56
N GLU A 120 -11.34 -4.83 -2.58
CA GLU A 120 -11.87 -5.94 -3.37
C GLU A 120 -11.81 -5.72 -4.88
N GLU A 121 -11.57 -4.48 -5.32
CA GLU A 121 -11.44 -4.14 -6.74
C GLU A 121 -10.01 -4.33 -7.27
N LYS A 122 -9.01 -4.44 -6.38
CA LYS A 122 -7.59 -4.56 -6.79
C LYS A 122 -7.35 -5.68 -7.79
N PRO A 123 -7.89 -6.91 -7.65
CA PRO A 123 -7.62 -7.99 -8.59
C PRO A 123 -8.06 -7.71 -10.04
N GLN A 124 -8.99 -6.79 -10.25
CA GLN A 124 -9.45 -6.40 -11.59
C GLN A 124 -8.37 -5.71 -12.43
N PHE A 125 -7.31 -5.22 -11.79
CA PHE A 125 -6.14 -4.60 -12.45
C PHE A 125 -5.12 -5.65 -12.93
N CYS A 126 -5.26 -6.89 -12.52
CA CYS A 126 -4.36 -7.98 -12.90
C CYS A 126 -4.64 -8.44 -14.34
N THR A 127 -3.65 -8.29 -15.22
CA THR A 127 -3.75 -8.68 -16.64
C THR A 127 -3.01 -9.98 -16.94
N GLY A 128 -2.34 -10.58 -15.96
CA GLY A 128 -1.61 -11.84 -16.12
C GLY A 128 -0.30 -11.90 -15.33
N LYS A 129 0.50 -12.92 -15.61
CA LYS A 129 1.69 -13.27 -14.82
C LYS A 129 2.74 -12.15 -14.72
N ASN A 130 2.85 -11.32 -15.75
CA ASN A 130 3.82 -10.23 -15.80
C ASN A 130 3.31 -8.95 -15.12
N CYS A 131 2.14 -9.02 -14.50
CA CYS A 131 1.53 -7.98 -13.71
C CYS A 131 1.87 -8.21 -12.24
N ILE A 132 2.66 -7.32 -11.64
CA ILE A 132 3.23 -7.49 -10.30
C ILE A 132 2.43 -6.62 -9.32
N LEU A 133 2.08 -7.18 -8.16
CA LEU A 133 1.54 -6.42 -7.02
C LEU A 133 2.51 -6.52 -5.84
N ILE A 134 2.92 -5.38 -5.31
CA ILE A 134 3.64 -5.25 -4.05
C ILE A 134 2.65 -4.76 -2.99
N ASP A 135 2.30 -5.61 -2.04
CA ASP A 135 1.27 -5.35 -1.02
C ASP A 135 1.67 -6.04 0.30
N ASP A 136 1.37 -5.44 1.44
CA ASP A 136 1.71 -6.02 2.75
C ASP A 136 0.72 -7.10 3.21
N MET A 137 -0.50 -7.08 2.69
CA MET A 137 -1.55 -8.02 3.09
C MET A 137 -1.49 -9.33 2.28
N GLU A 138 -1.25 -10.42 2.99
CA GLU A 138 -1.25 -11.77 2.41
C GLU A 138 -2.52 -12.09 1.61
N SER A 139 -3.69 -11.65 2.11
CA SER A 139 -4.96 -11.86 1.41
C SER A 139 -5.03 -11.16 0.06
N ASN A 140 -4.48 -9.94 -0.05
CA ASN A 140 -4.42 -9.22 -1.33
C ASN A 140 -3.48 -9.91 -2.31
N ILE A 141 -2.34 -10.41 -1.83
CA ILE A 141 -1.39 -11.18 -2.64
C ILE A 141 -2.04 -12.46 -3.17
N ARG A 142 -2.70 -13.22 -2.31
CA ARG A 142 -3.41 -14.45 -2.69
C ARG A 142 -4.51 -14.19 -3.72
N ASP A 143 -5.30 -13.14 -3.52
CA ASP A 143 -6.36 -12.77 -4.46
C ASP A 143 -5.77 -12.35 -5.82
N TRP A 144 -4.67 -11.60 -5.82
CA TRP A 144 -3.96 -11.20 -7.04
C TRP A 144 -3.43 -12.41 -7.82
N GLU A 145 -2.81 -13.35 -7.13
CA GLU A 145 -2.28 -14.59 -7.73
C GLU A 145 -3.39 -15.49 -8.26
N ALA A 146 -4.56 -15.52 -7.61
CA ALA A 146 -5.73 -16.22 -8.12
C ALA A 146 -6.23 -15.66 -9.46
N TYR A 147 -5.97 -14.39 -9.77
CA TYR A 147 -6.22 -13.76 -11.06
C TYR A 147 -5.06 -13.95 -12.07
N GLY A 148 -4.03 -14.71 -11.69
CA GLY A 148 -2.91 -15.06 -12.57
C GLY A 148 -1.73 -14.10 -12.53
N GLY A 149 -1.72 -13.12 -11.63
CA GLY A 149 -0.62 -12.19 -11.43
C GLY A 149 0.51 -12.75 -10.59
N THR A 150 1.56 -11.96 -10.43
CA THR A 150 2.66 -12.24 -9.50
C THR A 150 2.56 -11.31 -8.30
N GLY A 151 2.45 -11.87 -7.11
CA GLY A 151 2.39 -11.12 -5.85
C GLY A 151 3.72 -11.09 -5.14
N ILE A 152 4.07 -9.95 -4.56
CA ILE A 152 5.21 -9.79 -3.64
C ILE A 152 4.67 -9.25 -2.33
N GLN A 153 4.60 -10.10 -1.30
CA GLN A 153 4.22 -9.64 0.03
C GLN A 153 5.36 -8.82 0.63
N ASN A 154 5.08 -7.56 0.92
CA ASN A 154 6.04 -6.65 1.55
C ASN A 154 6.11 -6.89 3.05
N ILE A 155 7.20 -7.49 3.50
CA ILE A 155 7.54 -7.61 4.93
C ILE A 155 8.40 -6.40 5.35
N SER A 156 9.34 -6.03 4.49
CA SER A 156 10.16 -4.82 4.59
C SER A 156 10.59 -4.41 3.19
N ALA A 157 11.03 -3.17 3.02
CA ALA A 157 11.57 -2.71 1.75
C ALA A 157 12.76 -3.54 1.27
N GLY A 158 13.65 -3.92 2.20
CA GLY A 158 14.81 -4.79 1.89
C GLY A 158 14.39 -6.17 1.37
N ASP A 159 13.46 -6.82 2.06
CA ASP A 159 12.91 -8.12 1.64
C ASP A 159 12.23 -8.04 0.27
N THR A 160 11.49 -6.97 0.00
CA THR A 160 10.86 -6.74 -1.30
C THR A 160 11.90 -6.55 -2.42
N ILE A 161 12.96 -5.78 -2.16
CA ILE A 161 14.08 -5.62 -3.11
C ILE A 161 14.73 -6.96 -3.43
N ASP A 162 14.97 -7.80 -2.42
CA ASP A 162 15.58 -9.11 -2.61
C ASP A 162 14.69 -10.02 -3.46
N LYS A 163 13.39 -10.05 -3.20
CA LYS A 163 12.41 -10.80 -4.02
C LYS A 163 12.34 -10.29 -5.46
N LEU A 164 12.41 -8.97 -5.67
CA LEU A 164 12.46 -8.38 -7.01
C LEU A 164 13.72 -8.82 -7.77
N LYS A 165 14.88 -8.90 -7.09
CA LYS A 165 16.13 -9.41 -7.67
C LYS A 165 16.03 -10.90 -8.00
N GLU A 166 15.47 -11.71 -7.13
CA GLU A 166 15.25 -13.15 -7.37
C GLU A 166 14.38 -13.41 -8.61
N LEU A 167 13.40 -12.52 -8.84
CA LEU A 167 12.55 -12.56 -10.05
C LEU A 167 13.23 -11.97 -11.30
N GLY A 168 14.43 -11.40 -11.15
CA GLY A 168 15.15 -10.73 -12.23
C GLY A 168 14.53 -9.38 -12.62
N LEU A 169 13.81 -8.75 -11.69
CA LEU A 169 13.14 -7.46 -11.90
C LEU A 169 14.01 -6.27 -11.46
N LEU A 170 14.98 -6.50 -10.57
CA LEU A 170 16.02 -5.53 -10.19
C LEU A 170 17.42 -6.10 -10.37
#